data_c3f88584b365794e699171c857d6b405
#
_entry.id   c3f88584b365794e699171c857d6b405
#
_cell.length_a   1.000
_cell.length_b   1.000
_cell.length_c   1.000
_cell.angle_alpha   90.00
_cell.angle_beta   90.00
_cell.angle_gamma   90.00
#
_symmetry.space_group_name_H-M   'P 1'
#
loop_
_entity.id
_entity.type
_entity.pdbx_description
1 polymer ?
#
loop_
_entity_poly.entity_id
_entity_poly.type
_entity_poly.pdbx_seq_one_letter_code
_entity_poly.pdbx_strand_id
1 'polypeptide(L)'
;KLVKGKNILTCVDNTFMSPYFQNPLDFGMDIVLHSSTKYINGHSDVIGGCLITSSDEIAERFKFLQNSIGAVPSPFDCWLILRSTKTL
;
A
#
# COMPACT_ATOMS: atom_id res chain seq x y z
N LYS A 1 3.70 4.44 20.16
CA LYS A 1 3.29 4.81 21.55
C LYS A 1 2.95 6.30 21.68
N LEU A 2 3.61 7.21 20.94
CA LEU A 2 3.45 8.67 21.07
C LEU A 2 2.07 9.19 20.65
N VAL A 3 1.42 8.53 19.70
CA VAL A 3 0.12 8.96 19.13
C VAL A 3 -1.05 8.11 19.62
N LYS A 4 -0.80 7.01 20.30
CA LYS A 4 -1.85 6.10 20.77
C LYS A 4 -2.80 6.82 21.74
N GLY A 5 -4.09 6.82 21.43
CA GLY A 5 -5.13 7.51 22.22
C GLY A 5 -5.31 8.99 21.90
N LYS A 6 -4.68 9.52 20.83
CA LYS A 6 -4.72 10.95 20.46
C LYS A 6 -5.56 11.26 19.21
N ASN A 7 -6.41 10.38 18.74
CA ASN A 7 -7.21 10.59 17.53
C ASN A 7 -6.37 11.09 16.32
N ILE A 8 -5.19 10.51 16.14
CA ILE A 8 -4.24 10.82 15.06
C ILE A 8 -4.07 9.56 14.22
N LEU A 9 -4.35 9.66 12.93
CA LEU A 9 -4.07 8.59 11.99
C LEU A 9 -2.56 8.48 11.74
N THR A 10 -2.07 7.24 11.74
CA THR A 10 -0.68 6.93 11.45
C THR A 10 -0.55 6.33 10.07
N CYS A 11 0.40 6.84 9.29
CA CYS A 11 0.74 6.30 7.98
C CYS A 11 2.23 6.02 7.91
N VAL A 12 2.60 4.87 7.38
CA VAL A 12 4.00 4.50 7.18
C VAL A 12 4.26 4.12 5.73
N ASP A 13 5.31 4.68 5.16
CA ASP A 13 5.85 4.22 3.88
C ASP A 13 6.78 3.03 4.15
N ASN A 14 6.30 1.84 3.78
CA ASN A 14 7.00 0.57 3.99
C ASN A 14 7.70 0.06 2.71
N THR A 15 7.89 0.94 1.73
CA THR A 15 8.42 0.58 0.41
C THR A 15 9.72 -0.21 0.48
N PHE A 16 10.69 0.24 1.28
CA PHE A 16 12.02 -0.37 1.33
C PHE A 16 12.09 -1.65 2.16
N MET A 17 11.24 -1.78 3.16
CA MET A 17 11.17 -3.03 3.94
C MET A 17 10.36 -4.10 3.20
N SER A 18 9.37 -3.72 2.42
CA SER A 18 8.37 -4.59 1.81
C SER A 18 7.57 -5.39 2.85
N PRO A 19 6.49 -6.05 2.47
CA PRO A 19 5.76 -6.93 3.40
C PRO A 19 6.55 -8.19 3.77
N TYR A 20 7.65 -8.47 3.10
CA TYR A 20 8.52 -9.60 3.45
C TYR A 20 9.25 -9.37 4.78
N PHE A 21 9.79 -8.16 4.99
CA PHE A 21 10.56 -7.85 6.21
C PHE A 21 9.74 -7.17 7.31
N GLN A 22 8.66 -6.48 6.98
CA GLN A 22 7.89 -5.71 7.96
C GLN A 22 6.42 -5.60 7.57
N ASN A 23 5.54 -5.89 8.54
CA ASN A 23 4.09 -5.72 8.44
C ASN A 23 3.61 -4.66 9.44
N PRO A 24 3.58 -3.38 9.07
CA PRO A 24 3.30 -2.29 10.02
C PRO A 24 1.90 -2.33 10.65
N LEU A 25 0.91 -2.94 10.01
CA LEU A 25 -0.42 -3.13 10.60
C LEU A 25 -0.35 -3.94 11.90
N ASP A 26 0.56 -4.91 11.98
CA ASP A 26 0.76 -5.74 13.19
C ASP A 26 1.29 -4.91 14.37
N PHE A 27 1.89 -3.77 14.08
CA PHE A 27 2.38 -2.80 15.09
C PHE A 27 1.36 -1.71 15.41
N GLY A 28 0.14 -1.79 14.84
CA GLY A 28 -0.95 -0.86 15.09
C GLY A 28 -0.88 0.42 14.27
N MET A 29 -0.23 0.38 13.09
CA MET A 29 -0.34 1.46 12.11
C MET A 29 -1.71 1.41 11.43
N ASP A 30 -2.28 2.57 11.14
CA ASP A 30 -3.60 2.68 10.51
C ASP A 30 -3.53 2.50 8.99
N ILE A 31 -2.46 3.01 8.39
CA ILE A 31 -2.26 3.02 6.94
C ILE A 31 -0.82 2.61 6.63
N VAL A 32 -0.67 1.72 5.66
CA VAL A 32 0.62 1.35 5.09
C VAL A 32 0.64 1.73 3.62
N LEU A 33 1.67 2.44 3.20
CA LEU A 33 1.93 2.80 1.82
C LEU A 33 3.10 1.97 1.27
N HIS A 34 2.97 1.51 0.05
CA HIS A 34 4.09 0.96 -0.73
C HIS A 34 4.14 1.59 -2.11
N SER A 35 5.31 2.00 -2.55
CA SER A 35 5.59 2.12 -3.98
C SER A 35 5.78 0.71 -4.54
N SER A 36 4.79 0.21 -5.27
CA SER A 36 4.93 -1.09 -5.94
C SER A 36 5.96 -1.08 -7.07
N THR A 37 6.34 0.11 -7.54
CA THR A 37 7.45 0.34 -8.48
C THR A 37 8.77 -0.29 -8.02
N LYS A 38 8.98 -0.38 -6.70
CA LYS A 38 10.23 -0.85 -6.10
C LYS A 38 10.20 -2.37 -5.89
N TYR A 39 10.32 -2.83 -4.66
CA TYR A 39 10.51 -4.25 -4.36
C TYR A 39 9.29 -5.13 -4.63
N ILE A 40 8.07 -4.64 -4.46
CA ILE A 40 6.86 -5.43 -4.75
C ILE A 40 6.83 -5.86 -6.22
N ASN A 41 7.10 -4.94 -7.15
CA ASN A 41 7.26 -5.30 -8.55
C ASN A 41 8.63 -5.93 -8.84
N GLY A 42 9.72 -5.29 -8.41
CA GLY A 42 11.08 -5.84 -8.47
C GLY A 42 11.68 -6.05 -9.86
N HIS A 43 11.00 -5.64 -10.94
CA HIS A 43 11.40 -5.91 -12.33
C HIS A 43 11.61 -4.64 -13.16
N SER A 44 11.50 -3.46 -12.57
CA SER A 44 11.71 -2.16 -13.23
C SER A 44 10.87 -1.91 -14.49
N ASP A 45 9.68 -2.50 -14.56
CA ASP A 45 8.80 -2.45 -15.73
C ASP A 45 7.40 -1.88 -15.43
N VAL A 46 7.12 -1.48 -14.19
CA VAL A 46 5.84 -0.89 -13.77
C VAL A 46 6.07 0.26 -12.79
N ILE A 47 5.27 1.30 -12.93
CA ILE A 47 5.13 2.36 -11.93
C ILE A 47 3.79 2.19 -11.24
N GLY A 48 3.77 2.15 -9.92
CA GLY A 48 2.54 1.99 -9.17
C GLY A 48 2.74 2.10 -7.67
N GLY A 49 1.62 2.02 -6.96
CA GLY A 49 1.60 2.06 -5.51
C GLY A 49 0.34 1.41 -4.95
N CYS A 50 0.36 1.15 -3.67
CA CYS A 50 -0.81 0.69 -2.95
C CYS A 50 -0.89 1.28 -1.55
N LEU A 51 -2.12 1.47 -1.10
CA LEU A 51 -2.47 1.83 0.27
C LEU A 51 -3.18 0.65 0.91
N ILE A 52 -2.78 0.30 2.10
CA ILE A 52 -3.29 -0.85 2.85
C ILE A 52 -3.77 -0.37 4.21
N THR A 53 -4.92 -0.85 4.63
CA THR A 53 -5.49 -0.57 5.95
C THR A 53 -6.34 -1.75 6.41
N SER A 54 -6.46 -1.92 7.72
CA SER A 54 -7.40 -2.85 8.35
C SER A 54 -8.74 -2.20 8.73
N SER A 55 -8.88 -0.88 8.54
CA SER A 55 -10.09 -0.14 8.83
C SER A 55 -11.01 -0.08 7.63
N ASP A 56 -12.24 -0.60 7.76
CA ASP A 56 -13.26 -0.53 6.71
C ASP A 56 -13.61 0.91 6.34
N GLU A 57 -13.69 1.81 7.32
CA GLU A 57 -13.97 3.23 7.11
C GLU A 57 -12.90 3.88 6.22
N ILE A 58 -11.61 3.66 6.54
CA ILE A 58 -10.50 4.19 5.76
C ILE A 58 -10.48 3.56 4.36
N ALA A 59 -10.72 2.26 4.26
CA ALA A 59 -10.77 1.54 2.98
C ALA A 59 -11.86 2.09 2.05
N GLU A 60 -13.06 2.32 2.56
CA GLU A 60 -14.15 2.91 1.77
C GLU A 60 -13.81 4.34 1.33
N ARG A 61 -13.16 5.13 2.17
CA ARG A 61 -12.70 6.46 1.79
C ARG A 61 -11.64 6.43 0.69
N PHE A 62 -10.68 5.52 0.77
CA PHE A 62 -9.68 5.32 -0.28
C PHE A 62 -10.30 4.90 -1.60
N LYS A 63 -11.24 3.97 -1.57
CA LYS A 63 -11.97 3.50 -2.75
C LYS A 63 -12.74 4.63 -3.42
N PHE A 64 -13.42 5.46 -2.65
CA PHE A 64 -14.10 6.65 -3.16
C PHE A 64 -13.11 7.61 -3.83
N LEU A 65 -12.00 7.93 -3.17
CA LEU A 65 -10.98 8.83 -3.70
C LEU A 65 -10.32 8.27 -4.96
N GLN A 66 -9.95 6.99 -4.96
CA GLN A 66 -9.37 6.31 -6.13
C GLN A 66 -10.28 6.44 -7.35
N ASN A 67 -11.56 6.17 -7.17
CA ASN A 67 -12.54 6.27 -8.26
C ASN A 67 -12.74 7.71 -8.73
N SER A 68 -12.83 8.66 -7.79
CA SER A 68 -13.10 10.07 -8.09
C SER A 68 -11.94 10.76 -8.80
N ILE A 69 -10.70 10.41 -8.45
CA ILE A 69 -9.48 10.97 -9.03
C ILE A 69 -9.08 10.23 -10.31
N GLY A 70 -9.53 8.97 -10.47
CA GLY A 70 -9.12 8.12 -11.56
C GLY A 70 -7.73 7.49 -11.37
N ALA A 71 -7.23 7.39 -10.13
CA ALA A 71 -5.95 6.79 -9.81
C ALA A 71 -6.03 5.25 -9.84
N VAL A 72 -6.38 4.71 -11.01
CA VAL A 72 -6.59 3.29 -11.24
C VAL A 72 -5.47 2.77 -12.15
N PRO A 73 -4.72 1.74 -11.73
CA PRO A 73 -3.70 1.15 -12.60
C PRO A 73 -4.34 0.43 -13.79
N SER A 74 -3.59 0.34 -14.89
CA SER A 74 -4.05 -0.42 -16.06
C SER A 74 -4.12 -1.92 -15.74
N PRO A 75 -5.00 -2.69 -16.43
CA PRO A 75 -5.04 -4.14 -16.27
C PRO A 75 -3.69 -4.81 -16.59
N PHE A 76 -2.93 -4.25 -17.53
CA PHE A 76 -1.62 -4.77 -17.90
C PHE A 76 -0.61 -4.57 -16.77
N ASP A 77 -0.59 -3.38 -16.14
CA ASP A 77 0.27 -3.12 -14.99
C ASP A 77 -0.10 -4.01 -13.80
N CYS A 78 -1.39 -4.22 -13.55
CA CYS A 78 -1.87 -5.13 -12.52
C CYS A 78 -1.37 -6.57 -12.76
N TRP A 79 -1.40 -7.03 -14.01
CA TRP A 79 -0.92 -8.36 -14.38
C TRP A 79 0.59 -8.48 -14.16
N LEU A 80 1.37 -7.47 -14.53
CA LEU A 80 2.82 -7.44 -14.30
C LEU A 80 3.15 -7.47 -12.80
N ILE A 81 2.47 -6.67 -11.99
CA ILE A 81 2.66 -6.65 -10.53
C ILE A 81 2.30 -8.01 -9.92
N LEU A 82 1.17 -8.60 -10.33
CA LEU A 82 0.75 -9.92 -9.85
C LEU A 82 1.79 -11.00 -10.17
N ARG A 83 2.36 -10.98 -11.37
CA ARG A 83 3.49 -11.84 -11.74
C ARG A 83 4.66 -11.66 -10.77
N SER A 84 4.97 -10.41 -10.45
CA SER A 84 6.16 -10.04 -9.67
C SER A 84 6.06 -10.41 -8.20
N THR A 85 4.85 -10.43 -7.63
CA THR A 85 4.65 -10.86 -6.24
C THR A 85 5.11 -12.29 -5.96
N LYS A 86 5.28 -13.10 -7.00
CA LYS A 86 5.78 -14.48 -6.88
C LYS A 86 7.28 -14.54 -6.59
N THR A 87 8.00 -13.46 -6.77
CA THR A 87 9.46 -13.38 -6.57
C THR A 87 9.88 -12.47 -5.41
N LEU A 88 8.90 -11.91 -4.73
CA LEU A 88 9.15 -11.06 -3.56
C LEU A 88 9.77 -11.86 -2.40
#